data_018c8070dfed746986626fb4968a0414
#
_entry.id   018c8070dfed746986626fb4968a0414
#
_cell.length_a   1.000
_cell.length_b   1.000
_cell.length_c   1.000
_cell.angle_alpha   90.00
_cell.angle_beta   90.00
_cell.angle_gamma   90.00
#
_symmetry.space_group_name_H-M   'P 1'
#
loop_
_entity.id
_entity.type
_entity.pdbx_description
1 polymer ?
#
loop_
_entity_poly.entity_id
_entity_poly.type
_entity_poly.pdbx_seq_one_letter_code
_entity_poly.pdbx_strand_id
1 'polypeptide(L)'
;MKRILLKLSGEALAGEKSFGFDEATCLEVGRQVKEITDKGTQVAIVTGGGNFWRGRNSSKIIERTKSDQIGMLGTVMNCIYVSEIFRTLGMDTVVYTPFVCGAFTELYSKDKALEALNAGKVIFFAGGTGHPYFSTDTGTMIRKFTIILSPLLKYEIVITLVGFN
;
A
#
# COMPACT_ATOMS: atom_id res chain seq x y z
N MET A 1 3.60 -17.72 -13.82
CA MET A 1 3.94 -16.35 -13.47
C MET A 1 3.84 -16.23 -11.95
N LYS A 2 4.86 -15.70 -11.28
CA LYS A 2 4.87 -15.54 -9.81
C LYS A 2 4.25 -14.19 -9.46
N ARG A 3 3.46 -14.15 -8.40
CA ARG A 3 2.76 -12.93 -7.94
C ARG A 3 2.91 -12.80 -6.44
N ILE A 4 3.22 -11.60 -5.95
CA ILE A 4 3.41 -11.34 -4.52
C ILE A 4 2.56 -10.14 -4.08
N LEU A 5 2.13 -10.19 -2.82
CA LEU A 5 1.58 -9.05 -2.11
C LEU A 5 2.58 -8.60 -1.05
N LEU A 6 3.06 -7.38 -1.17
CA LEU A 6 4.03 -6.78 -0.27
C LEU A 6 3.31 -5.81 0.67
N LYS A 7 3.56 -5.94 1.96
CA LYS A 7 3.13 -5.00 2.99
C LYS A 7 4.28 -4.08 3.37
N LEU A 8 4.07 -2.77 3.24
CA LEU A 8 4.97 -1.74 3.75
C LEU A 8 4.36 -1.07 4.98
N SER A 9 5.08 -1.07 6.10
CA SER A 9 4.70 -0.30 7.27
C SER A 9 4.86 1.19 6.97
N GLY A 10 3.87 2.02 7.36
CA GLY A 10 4.03 3.48 7.27
C GLY A 10 5.22 3.98 8.08
N GLU A 11 5.47 3.36 9.24
CA GLU A 11 6.63 3.70 10.07
C GLU A 11 7.95 3.38 9.37
N ALA A 12 8.03 2.26 8.65
CA ALA A 12 9.21 1.94 7.84
C ALA A 12 9.46 3.00 6.74
N LEU A 13 8.39 3.55 6.14
CA LEU A 13 8.51 4.61 5.13
C LEU A 13 9.01 5.94 5.71
N ALA A 14 8.80 6.17 7.01
CA ALA A 14 9.32 7.36 7.72
C ALA A 14 10.80 7.22 8.11
N GLY A 15 11.36 6.01 8.09
CA GLY A 15 12.72 5.77 8.53
C GLY A 15 12.95 6.26 9.97
N GLU A 16 14.05 6.92 10.23
CA GLU A 16 14.38 7.49 11.54
C GLU A 16 13.56 8.72 11.91
N LYS A 17 12.87 9.35 10.94
CA LYS A 17 12.10 10.59 11.16
C LYS A 17 10.82 10.38 11.98
N SER A 18 10.36 9.14 12.13
CA SER A 18 9.11 8.74 12.82
C SER A 18 7.81 9.39 12.30
N PHE A 19 7.89 10.37 11.41
CA PHE A 19 6.76 11.07 10.77
C PHE A 19 7.09 11.41 9.31
N GLY A 20 6.08 11.35 8.43
CA GLY A 20 6.23 11.68 7.01
C GLY A 20 6.99 10.59 6.25
N PHE A 21 7.90 11.01 5.36
CA PHE A 21 8.68 10.13 4.49
C PHE A 21 10.17 10.29 4.71
N ASP A 22 10.88 9.18 4.65
CA ASP A 22 12.31 9.14 4.42
C ASP A 22 12.57 8.71 2.96
N GLU A 23 13.07 9.65 2.15
CA GLU A 23 13.26 9.43 0.72
C GLU A 23 14.29 8.32 0.44
N ALA A 24 15.36 8.28 1.20
CA ALA A 24 16.40 7.26 1.02
C ALA A 24 15.86 5.85 1.28
N THR A 25 15.07 5.69 2.33
CA THR A 25 14.38 4.44 2.65
C THR A 25 13.39 4.04 1.56
N CYS A 26 12.59 4.99 1.07
CA CYS A 26 11.62 4.73 0.00
C CYS A 26 12.30 4.33 -1.32
N LEU A 27 13.43 4.97 -1.66
CA LEU A 27 14.23 4.62 -2.83
C LEU A 27 14.83 3.21 -2.71
N GLU A 28 15.32 2.86 -1.52
CA GLU A 28 15.89 1.52 -1.29
C GLU A 28 14.81 0.42 -1.43
N VAL A 29 13.63 0.62 -0.86
CA VAL A 29 12.49 -0.27 -1.07
C VAL A 29 12.15 -0.37 -2.55
N GLY A 30 12.15 0.76 -3.27
CA GLY A 30 11.90 0.80 -4.70
C GLY A 30 12.91 -0.02 -5.51
N ARG A 31 14.21 0.06 -5.19
CA ARG A 31 15.25 -0.74 -5.86
C ARG A 31 15.03 -2.25 -5.66
N GLN A 32 14.72 -2.66 -4.43
CA GLN A 32 14.45 -4.06 -4.12
C GLN A 32 13.20 -4.58 -4.85
N VAL A 33 12.14 -3.79 -4.93
CA VAL A 33 10.95 -4.16 -5.70
C VAL A 33 11.26 -4.24 -7.19
N LYS A 34 12.07 -3.31 -7.70
CA LYS A 34 12.49 -3.34 -9.11
C LYS A 34 13.25 -4.63 -9.46
N GLU A 35 14.17 -5.07 -8.62
CA GLU A 35 14.88 -6.35 -8.84
C GLU A 35 13.92 -7.55 -8.91
N ILE A 36 12.82 -7.50 -8.16
CA ILE A 36 11.80 -8.55 -8.15
C ILE A 36 10.95 -8.49 -9.43
N THR A 37 10.55 -7.29 -9.85
CA THR A 37 9.76 -7.08 -11.06
C THR A 37 10.55 -7.37 -12.33
N ASP A 38 11.84 -7.02 -12.38
CA ASP A 38 12.72 -7.31 -13.50
C ASP A 38 12.91 -8.83 -13.72
N LYS A 39 12.70 -9.65 -12.69
CA LYS A 39 12.66 -11.12 -12.77
C LYS A 39 11.29 -11.68 -13.20
N GLY A 40 10.37 -10.82 -13.62
CA GLY A 40 9.03 -11.20 -14.11
C GLY A 40 8.03 -11.55 -13.01
N THR A 41 8.27 -11.15 -11.76
CA THR A 41 7.31 -11.29 -10.66
C THR A 41 6.36 -10.11 -10.63
N GLN A 42 5.06 -10.37 -10.62
CA GLN A 42 4.02 -9.34 -10.46
C GLN A 42 3.91 -8.92 -8.99
N VAL A 43 3.88 -7.61 -8.73
CA VAL A 43 3.90 -7.07 -7.37
C VAL A 43 2.67 -6.21 -7.11
N ALA A 44 1.97 -6.54 -6.03
CA ALA A 44 0.94 -5.70 -5.43
C ALA A 44 1.42 -5.22 -4.06
N ILE A 45 1.13 -3.97 -3.70
CA ILE A 45 1.61 -3.34 -2.47
C ILE A 45 0.43 -2.79 -1.67
N VAL A 46 0.48 -2.99 -0.36
CA VAL A 46 -0.38 -2.30 0.62
C VAL A 46 0.50 -1.54 1.60
N THR A 47 0.07 -0.33 1.99
CA THR A 47 0.80 0.48 2.97
C THR A 47 -0.01 0.69 4.23
N GLY A 48 0.67 0.76 5.39
CA GLY A 48 0.09 1.33 6.61
C GLY A 48 0.10 2.86 6.57
N GLY A 49 -0.67 3.52 7.44
CA GLY A 49 -0.72 4.99 7.58
C GLY A 49 -0.07 5.51 8.87
N GLY A 50 0.66 4.65 9.61
CA GLY A 50 1.14 4.95 10.97
C GLY A 50 2.17 6.07 11.07
N ASN A 51 2.82 6.45 9.96
CA ASN A 51 3.72 7.60 9.87
C ASN A 51 2.99 8.96 9.82
N PHE A 52 1.68 8.97 9.59
CA PHE A 52 0.86 10.19 9.60
C PHE A 52 -0.16 10.18 10.73
N TRP A 53 -0.78 9.02 10.99
CA TRP A 53 -1.87 8.94 11.95
C TRP A 53 -1.89 7.60 12.68
N ARG A 54 -1.85 7.68 14.02
CA ARG A 54 -2.03 6.53 14.91
C ARG A 54 -3.32 6.70 15.69
N GLY A 55 -4.40 6.08 15.22
CA GLY A 55 -5.72 6.20 15.84
C GLY A 55 -5.77 5.82 17.32
N ARG A 56 -4.87 4.94 17.79
CA ARG A 56 -4.74 4.59 19.22
C ARG A 56 -4.29 5.76 20.10
N ASN A 57 -3.58 6.73 19.52
CA ASN A 57 -3.07 7.92 20.23
C ASN A 57 -3.93 9.15 19.93
N SER A 58 -5.04 9.01 19.16
CA SER A 58 -5.95 10.12 18.94
C SER A 58 -6.61 10.51 20.25
N SER A 59 -6.68 11.83 20.50
CA SER A 59 -7.35 12.38 21.68
C SER A 59 -8.81 11.91 21.70
N LYS A 60 -9.40 11.79 22.89
CA LYS A 60 -10.82 11.46 23.07
C LYS A 60 -11.79 12.46 22.40
N ILE A 61 -11.25 13.54 21.84
CA ILE A 61 -11.99 14.61 21.16
C ILE A 61 -12.40 14.21 19.74
N ILE A 62 -11.60 13.33 19.07
CA ILE A 62 -11.88 12.93 17.70
C ILE A 62 -12.72 11.65 17.70
N GLU A 63 -13.87 11.71 17.07
CA GLU A 63 -14.73 10.55 16.87
C GLU A 63 -13.97 9.42 16.13
N ARG A 64 -14.19 8.18 16.57
CA ARG A 64 -13.53 6.98 16.03
C ARG A 64 -13.60 6.89 14.50
N THR A 65 -14.78 7.14 13.95
CA THR A 65 -15.02 7.12 12.49
C THR A 65 -14.11 8.11 11.76
N LYS A 66 -13.97 9.32 12.31
CA LYS A 66 -13.11 10.37 11.72
C LYS A 66 -11.64 10.01 11.84
N SER A 67 -11.23 9.46 12.98
CA SER A 67 -9.87 8.95 13.18
C SER A 67 -9.52 7.87 12.16
N ASP A 68 -10.44 6.92 11.92
CA ASP A 68 -10.25 5.85 10.93
C ASP A 68 -10.15 6.42 9.49
N GLN A 69 -10.98 7.42 9.15
CA GLN A 69 -10.92 8.11 7.85
C GLN A 69 -9.57 8.82 7.64
N ILE A 70 -9.06 9.50 8.68
CA ILE A 70 -7.73 10.13 8.62
C ILE A 70 -6.65 9.07 8.38
N GLY A 71 -6.71 7.94 9.07
CA GLY A 71 -5.78 6.83 8.86
C GLY A 71 -5.84 6.26 7.44
N MET A 72 -7.05 6.13 6.86
CA MET A 72 -7.21 5.71 5.46
C MET A 72 -6.53 6.70 4.50
N LEU A 73 -6.73 8.01 4.70
CA LEU A 73 -6.07 9.04 3.88
C LEU A 73 -4.55 9.01 4.05
N GLY A 74 -4.03 8.70 5.24
CA GLY A 74 -2.60 8.45 5.46
C GLY A 74 -2.05 7.35 4.55
N THR A 75 -2.79 6.26 4.36
CA THR A 75 -2.37 5.20 3.43
C THR A 75 -2.42 5.66 1.97
N VAL A 76 -3.37 6.53 1.60
CA VAL A 76 -3.46 7.10 0.25
C VAL A 76 -2.23 7.98 -0.03
N MET A 77 -1.85 8.85 0.91
CA MET A 77 -0.63 9.66 0.78
C MET A 77 0.60 8.79 0.62
N ASN A 78 0.73 7.72 1.43
CA ASN A 78 1.86 6.78 1.33
C ASN A 78 1.92 6.11 -0.04
N CYS A 79 0.80 5.61 -0.55
CA CYS A 79 0.77 4.95 -1.85
C CYS A 79 1.10 5.91 -3.00
N ILE A 80 0.59 7.14 -2.98
CA ILE A 80 0.90 8.16 -4.00
C ILE A 80 2.41 8.45 -3.98
N TYR A 81 2.99 8.73 -2.81
CA TYR A 81 4.40 9.07 -2.70
C TYR A 81 5.31 7.93 -3.15
N VAL A 82 5.08 6.71 -2.63
CA VAL A 82 5.92 5.56 -2.95
C VAL A 82 5.76 5.15 -4.42
N SER A 83 4.55 5.27 -4.98
CA SER A 83 4.33 4.99 -6.40
C SER A 83 5.11 5.93 -7.30
N GLU A 84 5.24 7.21 -6.92
CA GLU A 84 6.03 8.18 -7.68
C GLU A 84 7.53 7.89 -7.57
N ILE A 85 8.03 7.56 -6.37
CA ILE A 85 9.41 7.07 -6.21
C ILE A 85 9.69 5.87 -7.12
N PHE A 86 8.75 4.92 -7.23
CA PHE A 86 8.92 3.76 -8.11
C PHE A 86 8.97 4.14 -9.60
N ARG A 87 8.20 5.15 -9.99
CA ARG A 87 8.25 5.70 -11.36
C ARG A 87 9.61 6.30 -11.70
N THR A 88 10.25 6.99 -10.74
CA THR A 88 11.61 7.51 -10.96
C THR A 88 12.65 6.40 -11.20
N LEU A 89 12.35 5.18 -10.72
CA LEU A 89 13.15 3.98 -10.95
C LEU A 89 12.78 3.21 -12.23
N GLY A 90 11.86 3.75 -13.04
CA GLY A 90 11.44 3.17 -14.32
C GLY A 90 10.39 2.06 -14.20
N MET A 91 9.63 2.00 -13.10
CA MET A 91 8.50 1.10 -12.95
C MET A 91 7.19 1.82 -13.27
N ASP A 92 6.32 1.19 -14.06
CA ASP A 92 4.94 1.66 -14.20
C ASP A 92 4.13 1.30 -12.95
N THR A 93 3.34 2.26 -12.47
CA THR A 93 2.57 2.09 -11.24
C THR A 93 1.12 2.53 -11.40
N VAL A 94 0.23 1.99 -10.57
CA VAL A 94 -1.14 2.47 -10.40
C VAL A 94 -1.58 2.34 -8.95
N VAL A 95 -2.32 3.33 -8.45
CA VAL A 95 -2.86 3.36 -7.09
C VAL A 95 -4.37 3.17 -7.15
N TYR A 96 -4.87 2.15 -6.45
CA TYR A 96 -6.30 1.86 -6.32
C TYR A 96 -6.82 2.19 -4.93
N THR A 97 -8.01 2.78 -4.87
CA THR A 97 -8.75 3.06 -3.63
C THR A 97 -10.17 2.47 -3.71
N PRO A 98 -10.76 2.07 -2.58
CA PRO A 98 -12.14 1.57 -2.52
C PRO A 98 -13.19 2.69 -2.59
N PHE A 99 -12.77 3.95 -2.62
CA PHE A 99 -13.61 5.15 -2.73
C PHE A 99 -12.99 6.12 -3.73
N VAL A 100 -13.81 7.01 -4.25
CA VAL A 100 -13.35 8.03 -5.21
C VAL A 100 -12.46 9.05 -4.50
N CYS A 101 -11.23 9.22 -4.99
CA CYS A 101 -10.25 10.19 -4.50
C CYS A 101 -9.86 11.17 -5.62
N GLY A 102 -10.85 11.70 -6.32
CA GLY A 102 -10.67 12.61 -7.46
C GLY A 102 -9.84 11.94 -8.57
N ALA A 103 -8.91 12.70 -9.12
CA ALA A 103 -7.98 12.24 -10.17
C ALA A 103 -6.67 11.65 -9.61
N PHE A 104 -6.54 11.52 -8.28
CA PHE A 104 -5.28 11.09 -7.66
C PHE A 104 -5.10 9.58 -7.68
N THR A 105 -6.20 8.83 -7.66
CA THR A 105 -6.19 7.37 -7.64
C THR A 105 -7.30 6.82 -8.53
N GLU A 106 -7.20 5.55 -8.91
CA GLU A 106 -8.27 4.86 -9.59
C GLU A 106 -9.20 4.15 -8.59
N LEU A 107 -10.49 4.15 -8.92
CA LEU A 107 -11.45 3.34 -8.16
C LEU A 107 -11.14 1.85 -8.40
N TYR A 108 -11.02 1.09 -7.30
CA TYR A 108 -10.69 -0.32 -7.38
C TYR A 108 -11.70 -1.13 -8.20
N SER A 109 -11.18 -1.89 -9.14
CA SER A 109 -11.88 -2.96 -9.84
C SER A 109 -10.94 -4.15 -9.97
N LYS A 110 -11.44 -5.36 -9.73
CA LYS A 110 -10.66 -6.59 -9.86
C LYS A 110 -10.08 -6.74 -11.28
N ASP A 111 -10.90 -6.47 -12.29
CA ASP A 111 -10.49 -6.67 -13.68
C ASP A 111 -9.40 -5.67 -14.09
N LYS A 112 -9.55 -4.39 -13.70
CA LYS A 112 -8.50 -3.37 -13.92
C LYS A 112 -7.21 -3.69 -13.20
N ALA A 113 -7.28 -4.17 -11.96
CA ALA A 113 -6.09 -4.56 -11.19
C ALA A 113 -5.36 -5.74 -11.85
N LEU A 114 -6.10 -6.70 -12.39
CA LEU A 114 -5.54 -7.81 -13.16
C LEU A 114 -4.88 -7.37 -14.45
N GLU A 115 -5.55 -6.51 -15.19
CA GLU A 115 -5.03 -5.93 -16.43
C GLU A 115 -3.71 -5.19 -16.16
N ALA A 116 -3.68 -4.35 -15.11
CA ALA A 116 -2.48 -3.64 -14.71
C ALA A 116 -1.32 -4.58 -14.34
N LEU A 117 -1.58 -5.63 -13.54
CA LEU A 117 -0.57 -6.63 -13.20
C LEU A 117 -0.06 -7.37 -14.44
N ASN A 118 -0.96 -7.74 -15.35
CA ASN A 118 -0.59 -8.43 -16.59
C ASN A 118 0.19 -7.52 -17.56
N ALA A 119 -0.03 -6.21 -17.49
CA ALA A 119 0.77 -5.21 -18.20
C ALA A 119 2.13 -4.92 -17.52
N GLY A 120 2.47 -5.62 -16.44
CA GLY A 120 3.75 -5.45 -15.72
C GLY A 120 3.79 -4.27 -14.76
N LYS A 121 2.65 -3.62 -14.48
CA LYS A 121 2.60 -2.51 -13.53
C LYS A 121 2.69 -3.02 -12.09
N VAL A 122 3.34 -2.23 -11.23
CA VAL A 122 3.25 -2.38 -9.78
C VAL A 122 1.96 -1.72 -9.31
N ILE A 123 1.10 -2.47 -8.64
CA ILE A 123 -0.18 -1.94 -8.17
C ILE A 123 -0.13 -1.66 -6.67
N PHE A 124 -0.71 -0.55 -6.27
CA PHE A 124 -0.84 -0.14 -4.88
C PHE A 124 -2.30 -0.15 -4.46
N PHE A 125 -2.57 -0.64 -3.26
CA PHE A 125 -3.89 -0.58 -2.64
C PHE A 125 -3.85 0.33 -1.42
N ALA A 126 -4.64 1.40 -1.46
CA ALA A 126 -4.74 2.42 -0.43
C ALA A 126 -6.17 2.54 0.10
N GLY A 127 -6.37 3.24 1.20
CA GLY A 127 -7.69 3.54 1.75
C GLY A 127 -8.36 2.40 2.51
N GLY A 128 -7.64 1.33 2.81
CA GLY A 128 -8.17 0.23 3.61
C GLY A 128 -9.35 -0.48 2.94
N THR A 129 -10.36 -0.82 3.75
CA THR A 129 -11.61 -1.41 3.25
C THR A 129 -12.60 -0.36 2.76
N GLY A 130 -12.30 0.93 2.95
CA GLY A 130 -13.22 2.05 2.71
C GLY A 130 -14.30 2.21 3.78
N HIS A 131 -14.31 1.36 4.82
CA HIS A 131 -15.30 1.41 5.90
C HIS A 131 -14.63 1.71 7.24
N PRO A 132 -15.15 2.69 8.01
CA PRO A 132 -14.74 2.91 9.39
C PRO A 132 -15.05 1.67 10.24
N TYR A 133 -14.41 1.53 11.41
CA TYR A 133 -14.49 0.39 12.33
C TYR A 133 -13.82 -0.91 11.84
N PHE A 134 -13.43 -1.01 10.59
CA PHE A 134 -12.51 -2.06 10.18
C PHE A 134 -11.09 -1.52 10.41
N SER A 135 -10.42 -2.14 11.36
CA SER A 135 -9.02 -1.84 11.63
C SER A 135 -8.27 -1.65 10.30
N THR A 136 -7.56 -0.53 10.17
CA THR A 136 -6.47 -0.39 9.20
C THR A 136 -5.36 -1.39 9.52
N ASP A 137 -5.66 -2.30 10.46
CA ASP A 137 -4.80 -3.42 10.79
C ASP A 137 -4.66 -4.26 9.53
N THR A 138 -3.50 -4.15 8.99
CA THR A 138 -3.05 -4.67 7.71
C THR A 138 -3.38 -6.17 7.55
N GLY A 139 -3.57 -6.91 8.64
CA GLY A 139 -3.98 -8.31 8.61
C GLY A 139 -5.38 -8.53 8.01
N THR A 140 -6.34 -7.64 8.28
CA THR A 140 -7.70 -7.74 7.72
C THR A 140 -7.72 -7.31 6.26
N MET A 141 -6.90 -6.29 5.92
CA MET A 141 -6.73 -5.87 4.52
C MET A 141 -6.04 -6.94 3.69
N ILE A 142 -4.96 -7.50 4.21
CA ILE A 142 -4.24 -8.60 3.57
C ILE A 142 -5.22 -9.75 3.31
N ARG A 143 -5.99 -10.21 4.30
CA ARG A 143 -6.97 -11.28 4.13
C ARG A 143 -8.02 -10.96 3.06
N LYS A 144 -8.51 -9.72 3.00
CA LYS A 144 -9.52 -9.32 2.01
C LYS A 144 -8.93 -9.22 0.60
N PHE A 145 -7.73 -8.67 0.45
CA PHE A 145 -7.02 -8.64 -0.83
C PHE A 145 -6.49 -10.02 -1.21
N THR A 146 -6.08 -10.84 -0.26
CA THR A 146 -5.74 -12.24 -0.46
C THR A 146 -6.94 -13.02 -1.00
N ILE A 147 -8.14 -12.87 -0.43
CA ILE A 147 -9.37 -13.52 -0.93
C ILE A 147 -9.73 -12.98 -2.34
N ILE A 148 -9.55 -11.70 -2.59
CA ILE A 148 -9.83 -11.08 -3.91
C ILE A 148 -8.77 -11.50 -4.95
N LEU A 149 -7.52 -11.65 -4.54
CA LEU A 149 -6.40 -12.07 -5.38
C LEU A 149 -6.16 -13.59 -5.37
N SER A 150 -6.77 -14.34 -4.43
CA SER A 150 -6.58 -15.77 -4.22
C SER A 150 -6.84 -16.62 -5.47
N PRO A 151 -7.86 -16.37 -6.31
CA PRO A 151 -7.99 -17.09 -7.58
C PRO A 151 -6.84 -16.83 -8.55
N LEU A 152 -5.98 -15.84 -8.24
CA LEU A 152 -4.94 -15.29 -9.09
C LEU A 152 -3.54 -15.57 -8.55
N LEU A 153 -3.43 -15.93 -7.27
CA LEU A 153 -2.18 -16.18 -6.57
C LEU A 153 -1.93 -17.70 -6.54
N LYS A 154 -1.06 -18.20 -7.42
CA LYS A 154 -0.57 -19.58 -7.34
C LYS A 154 0.31 -19.82 -6.10
N TYR A 155 0.86 -18.76 -5.50
CA TYR A 155 1.66 -18.78 -4.26
C TYR A 155 1.48 -17.45 -3.54
N GLU A 156 1.01 -17.47 -2.29
CA GLU A 156 0.96 -16.32 -1.40
C GLU A 156 2.30 -16.16 -0.68
N ILE A 157 3.01 -15.08 -0.96
CA ILE A 157 4.09 -14.63 -0.10
C ILE A 157 3.69 -13.24 0.40
N VAL A 158 3.23 -13.15 1.64
CA VAL A 158 3.07 -11.89 2.34
C VAL A 158 4.41 -11.55 2.99
N ILE A 159 5.17 -10.66 2.37
CA ILE A 159 6.40 -10.16 2.96
C ILE A 159 6.04 -8.88 3.71
N THR A 160 6.16 -8.91 5.03
CA THR A 160 6.05 -7.71 5.85
C THR A 160 7.45 -7.14 6.01
N LEU A 161 7.74 -6.04 5.32
CA LEU A 161 8.95 -5.25 5.61
C LEU A 161 8.64 -4.40 6.84
N VAL A 162 9.17 -4.81 7.98
CA VAL A 162 9.25 -4.04 9.21
C VAL A 162 10.66 -3.46 9.24
N GLY A 163 10.77 -2.15 9.37
CA GLY A 163 11.97 -1.35 9.44
C GLY A 163 13.33 -2.05 9.36
N PHE A 164 14.19 -1.52 8.53
CA PHE A 164 15.61 -1.88 8.57
C PHE A 164 16.20 -1.31 9.87
N ASN A 165 16.71 -2.19 10.75
CA ASN A 165 17.69 -1.82 11.78
C ASN A 165 19.05 -1.79 11.13
#